data_3aabd91317570d1bb232e327c8ebf439
#
_entry.id   3aabd91317570d1bb232e327c8ebf439
#
_cell.length_a   1.000
_cell.length_b   1.000
_cell.length_c   1.000
_cell.angle_alpha   90.00
_cell.angle_beta   90.00
_cell.angle_gamma   90.00
#
_symmetry.space_group_name_H-M   'P 1'
#
loop_
_entity.id
_entity.type
_entity.pdbx_description
1 polymer ?
#
loop_
_entity_poly.entity_id
_entity_poly.type
_entity_poly.pdbx_seq_one_letter_code
_entity_poly.pdbx_strand_id
1 'polypeptide(L)'
;VLQFELAHKSFFEQSMEARPDEFYQSAAVQQHIAEFLQLKQQGLAWPCLIFNAAKELIGRANLKDIDRVSQSAYVGYRIAQHWSGKGVASFALKELIQQAKQQELKLLLACVSTENHASARVLEKAGFQPMETISRVAIVQGRALAGYLMWLKL
;
A
#
# COMPACT_ATOMS: atom_id res chain seq x y z
N VAL A 1 -0.58 13.07 8.20
CA VAL A 1 -1.19 11.75 7.95
C VAL A 1 -2.67 11.76 8.32
N LEU A 2 -3.05 12.14 9.57
CA LEU A 2 -4.46 12.14 9.99
C LEU A 2 -5.38 12.92 9.04
N GLN A 3 -5.03 14.15 8.68
CA GLN A 3 -5.83 14.97 7.76
C GLN A 3 -5.98 14.31 6.39
N PHE A 4 -4.94 13.66 5.90
CA PHE A 4 -4.96 12.89 4.65
C PHE A 4 -5.92 11.69 4.73
N GLU A 5 -5.86 10.91 5.80
CA GLU A 5 -6.73 9.75 5.98
C GLU A 5 -8.20 10.18 6.15
N LEU A 6 -8.47 11.25 6.90
CA LEU A 6 -9.82 11.81 7.05
C LEU A 6 -10.38 12.36 5.74
N ALA A 7 -9.59 13.15 5.01
CA ALA A 7 -10.03 13.75 3.76
C ALA A 7 -10.36 12.72 2.67
N HIS A 8 -9.75 11.54 2.72
CA HIS A 8 -9.92 10.50 1.72
C HIS A 8 -10.58 9.22 2.26
N LYS A 9 -11.10 9.24 3.51
CA LYS A 9 -11.74 8.08 4.14
C LYS A 9 -12.77 7.43 3.22
N SER A 10 -13.77 8.20 2.82
CA SER A 10 -14.87 7.71 1.97
C SER A 10 -14.38 7.14 0.63
N PHE A 11 -13.36 7.74 0.02
CA PHE A 11 -12.79 7.25 -1.21
C PHE A 11 -12.05 5.91 -1.03
N PHE A 12 -11.26 5.80 0.03
CA PHE A 12 -10.53 4.55 0.29
C PHE A 12 -11.47 3.39 0.66
N GLU A 13 -12.53 3.67 1.40
CA GLU A 13 -13.51 2.67 1.81
C GLU A 13 -14.39 2.13 0.65
N GLN A 14 -14.30 2.71 -0.56
CA GLN A 14 -14.93 2.16 -1.75
C GLN A 14 -14.23 0.91 -2.29
N SER A 15 -12.93 0.77 -2.04
CA SER A 15 -12.12 -0.31 -2.62
C SER A 15 -11.17 -1.00 -1.65
N MET A 16 -11.13 -0.53 -0.41
CA MET A 16 -10.29 -1.06 0.66
C MET A 16 -11.13 -1.30 1.91
N GLU A 17 -10.66 -2.20 2.75
CA GLU A 17 -11.25 -2.43 4.06
C GLU A 17 -11.23 -1.15 4.90
N ALA A 18 -12.40 -0.83 5.47
CA ALA A 18 -12.55 0.33 6.35
C ALA A 18 -11.66 0.16 7.59
N ARG A 19 -11.03 1.24 7.99
CA ARG A 19 -10.36 1.29 9.29
C ARG A 19 -11.40 1.49 10.38
N PRO A 20 -11.18 0.98 11.59
CA PRO A 20 -12.06 1.27 12.71
C PRO A 20 -12.09 2.79 12.98
N ASP A 21 -13.22 3.29 13.45
CA ASP A 21 -13.40 4.75 13.65
C ASP A 21 -12.39 5.33 14.65
N GLU A 22 -11.93 4.55 15.61
CA GLU A 22 -10.90 4.91 16.58
C GLU A 22 -9.56 5.26 15.91
N PHE A 23 -9.27 4.66 14.74
CA PHE A 23 -8.06 4.98 13.97
C PHE A 23 -7.98 6.47 13.60
N TYR A 24 -9.10 7.12 13.37
CA TYR A 24 -9.17 8.53 12.94
C TYR A 24 -9.00 9.53 14.08
N GLN A 25 -8.55 9.08 15.24
CA GLN A 25 -8.14 9.94 16.35
C GLN A 25 -6.64 10.24 16.28
N SER A 26 -6.26 11.43 16.74
CA SER A 26 -4.86 11.87 16.68
C SER A 26 -3.90 10.91 17.37
N ALA A 27 -4.27 10.42 18.55
CA ALA A 27 -3.46 9.47 19.32
C ALA A 27 -3.24 8.14 18.56
N ALA A 28 -4.30 7.60 17.96
CA ALA A 28 -4.23 6.34 17.21
C ALA A 28 -3.36 6.47 15.95
N VAL A 29 -3.47 7.59 15.22
CA VAL A 29 -2.61 7.85 14.07
C VAL A 29 -1.15 8.05 14.49
N GLN A 30 -0.89 8.74 15.60
CA GLN A 30 0.46 8.90 16.14
C GLN A 30 1.06 7.54 16.53
N GLN A 31 0.30 6.69 17.21
CA GLN A 31 0.72 5.33 17.54
C GLN A 31 1.03 4.51 16.29
N HIS A 32 0.14 4.53 15.29
CA HIS A 32 0.35 3.85 14.00
C HIS A 32 1.64 4.30 13.30
N ILE A 33 1.93 5.61 13.32
CA ILE A 33 3.18 6.14 12.75
C ILE A 33 4.39 5.64 13.56
N ALA A 34 4.32 5.69 14.89
CA ALA A 34 5.40 5.23 15.77
C ALA A 34 5.70 3.73 15.55
N GLU A 35 4.67 2.89 15.46
CA GLU A 35 4.81 1.47 15.16
C GLU A 35 5.51 1.23 13.81
N PHE A 36 5.10 1.94 12.75
CA PHE A 36 5.75 1.82 11.44
C PHE A 36 7.20 2.30 11.44
N LEU A 37 7.52 3.37 12.20
CA LEU A 37 8.90 3.85 12.35
C LEU A 37 9.75 2.84 13.13
N GLN A 38 9.19 2.20 14.15
CA GLN A 38 9.87 1.13 14.88
C GLN A 38 10.14 -0.08 13.98
N LEU A 39 9.14 -0.53 13.20
CA LEU A 39 9.32 -1.61 12.22
C LEU A 39 10.39 -1.24 11.17
N LYS A 40 10.44 0.02 10.74
CA LYS A 40 11.50 0.50 9.85
C LYS A 40 12.88 0.39 10.48
N GLN A 41 13.05 0.77 11.75
CA GLN A 41 14.31 0.63 12.47
C GLN A 41 14.75 -0.84 12.60
N GLN A 42 13.78 -1.75 12.72
CA GLN A 42 14.02 -3.20 12.76
C GLN A 42 14.25 -3.81 11.36
N GLY A 43 14.08 -3.04 10.28
CA GLY A 43 14.19 -3.53 8.91
C GLY A 43 13.01 -4.40 8.46
N LEU A 44 11.87 -4.30 9.15
CA LEU A 44 10.66 -5.09 8.88
C LEU A 44 9.61 -4.34 8.05
N ALA A 45 9.78 -3.02 7.88
CA ALA A 45 8.94 -2.20 7.03
C ALA A 45 9.71 -1.02 6.44
N TRP A 46 9.17 -0.43 5.37
CA TRP A 46 9.67 0.81 4.77
C TRP A 46 8.50 1.73 4.43
N PRO A 47 8.03 2.55 5.38
CA PRO A 47 6.97 3.52 5.13
C PRO A 47 7.47 4.75 4.39
N CYS A 48 6.68 5.24 3.43
CA CYS A 48 6.93 6.43 2.65
C CYS A 48 5.71 7.34 2.62
N LEU A 49 5.95 8.64 2.61
CA LEU A 49 4.96 9.66 2.31
C LEU A 49 5.25 10.24 0.93
N ILE A 50 4.20 10.53 0.16
CA ILE A 50 4.31 11.08 -1.19
C ILE A 50 3.77 12.51 -1.16
N PHE A 51 4.61 13.45 -1.55
CA PHE A 51 4.27 14.86 -1.61
C PHE A 51 4.29 15.35 -3.07
N ASN A 52 3.40 16.29 -3.39
CA ASN A 52 3.47 17.03 -4.65
C ASN A 52 4.51 18.17 -4.57
N ALA A 53 4.68 18.89 -5.67
CA ALA A 53 5.60 20.03 -5.73
C ALA A 53 5.23 21.18 -4.76
N ALA A 54 3.96 21.30 -4.38
CA ALA A 54 3.48 22.26 -3.39
C ALA A 54 3.65 21.77 -1.93
N LYS A 55 4.34 20.63 -1.72
CA LYS A 55 4.53 20.00 -0.41
C LYS A 55 3.24 19.51 0.26
N GLU A 56 2.20 19.27 -0.50
CA GLU A 56 0.97 18.65 -0.01
C GLU A 56 1.11 17.13 -0.01
N LEU A 57 0.65 16.47 1.05
CA LEU A 57 0.63 15.02 1.15
C LEU A 57 -0.45 14.47 0.20
N ILE A 58 -0.04 13.76 -0.84
CA ILE A 58 -0.92 13.23 -1.89
C ILE A 58 -1.00 11.70 -1.91
N GLY A 59 -0.18 11.03 -1.09
CA GLY A 59 -0.21 9.58 -1.00
C GLY A 59 0.71 9.03 0.08
N ARG A 60 0.53 7.75 0.32
CA ARG A 60 1.36 6.92 1.20
C ARG A 60 1.71 5.64 0.47
N ALA A 61 2.92 5.16 0.65
CA ALA A 61 3.36 3.87 0.12
C ALA A 61 4.26 3.17 1.13
N ASN A 62 4.33 1.85 1.10
CA ASN A 62 5.18 1.10 2.00
C ASN A 62 5.63 -0.24 1.42
N LEU A 63 6.78 -0.70 1.87
CA LEU A 63 7.08 -2.11 2.00
C LEU A 63 6.68 -2.52 3.42
N LYS A 64 6.01 -3.63 3.57
CA LYS A 64 5.59 -4.19 4.86
C LYS A 64 5.86 -5.68 4.90
N ASP A 65 5.85 -6.22 6.11
CA ASP A 65 6.08 -7.65 6.34
C ASP A 65 7.36 -8.12 5.64
N ILE A 66 8.43 -7.32 5.78
CA ILE A 66 9.74 -7.67 5.21
C ILE A 66 10.27 -8.89 5.91
N ASP A 67 10.40 -9.98 5.17
CA ASP A 67 11.00 -11.22 5.63
C ASP A 67 12.41 -11.36 5.04
N ARG A 68 13.40 -11.35 5.93
CA ARG A 68 14.81 -11.45 5.55
C ARG A 68 15.23 -12.89 5.18
N VAL A 69 14.48 -13.89 5.63
CA VAL A 69 14.76 -15.29 5.31
C VAL A 69 14.33 -15.60 3.88
N SER A 70 13.10 -15.28 3.52
CA SER A 70 12.57 -15.43 2.16
C SER A 70 13.00 -14.28 1.22
N GLN A 71 13.61 -13.23 1.75
CA GLN A 71 13.99 -12.01 1.03
C GLN A 71 12.78 -11.39 0.29
N SER A 72 11.64 -11.33 0.95
CA SER A 72 10.38 -10.86 0.38
C SER A 72 9.75 -9.71 1.18
N ALA A 73 8.85 -8.98 0.55
CA ALA A 73 8.02 -7.98 1.19
C ALA A 73 6.69 -7.80 0.45
N TYR A 74 5.69 -7.31 1.16
CA TYR A 74 4.46 -6.83 0.54
C TYR A 74 4.57 -5.35 0.20
N VAL A 75 4.04 -4.97 -0.96
CA VAL A 75 3.86 -3.56 -1.35
C VAL A 75 2.44 -3.11 -1.04
N GLY A 76 2.31 -1.86 -0.61
CA GLY A 76 1.01 -1.21 -0.43
C GLY A 76 1.10 0.28 -0.70
N TYR A 77 0.02 0.87 -1.21
CA TYR A 77 -0.07 2.32 -1.42
C TYR A 77 -1.52 2.80 -1.31
N ARG A 78 -1.66 4.07 -0.96
CA ARG A 78 -2.91 4.84 -0.96
C ARG A 78 -2.63 6.19 -1.60
N ILE A 79 -3.39 6.55 -2.62
CA ILE A 79 -3.23 7.80 -3.35
C ILE A 79 -4.50 8.63 -3.19
N ALA A 80 -4.35 9.92 -2.93
CA ALA A 80 -5.47 10.86 -2.85
C ALA A 80 -6.33 10.79 -4.11
N GLN A 81 -7.65 10.91 -3.95
CA GLN A 81 -8.61 10.78 -5.05
C GLN A 81 -8.27 11.67 -6.25
N HIS A 82 -7.95 12.94 -6.02
CA HIS A 82 -7.61 13.91 -7.07
C HIS A 82 -6.32 13.58 -7.82
N TRP A 83 -5.48 12.71 -7.25
CA TRP A 83 -4.21 12.26 -7.83
C TRP A 83 -4.29 10.85 -8.41
N SER A 84 -5.45 10.21 -8.33
CA SER A 84 -5.71 8.94 -8.98
C SER A 84 -5.69 9.09 -10.51
N GLY A 85 -5.16 8.09 -11.21
CA GLY A 85 -5.04 8.12 -12.68
C GLY A 85 -3.94 9.04 -13.22
N LYS A 86 -3.19 9.74 -12.37
CA LYS A 86 -2.13 10.69 -12.77
C LYS A 86 -0.70 10.11 -12.66
N GLY A 87 -0.57 8.79 -12.59
CA GLY A 87 0.73 8.12 -12.54
C GLY A 87 1.40 8.07 -11.16
N VAL A 88 0.80 8.66 -10.12
CA VAL A 88 1.38 8.71 -8.77
C VAL A 88 1.57 7.31 -8.18
N ALA A 89 0.60 6.41 -8.34
CA ALA A 89 0.72 5.03 -7.88
C ALA A 89 1.85 4.27 -8.60
N SER A 90 1.99 4.47 -9.91
CA SER A 90 3.09 3.87 -10.71
C SER A 90 4.45 4.40 -10.27
N PHE A 91 4.55 5.71 -10.01
CA PHE A 91 5.75 6.32 -9.46
C PHE A 91 6.10 5.72 -8.08
N ALA A 92 5.14 5.69 -7.17
CA ALA A 92 5.33 5.14 -5.83
C ALA A 92 5.80 3.68 -5.87
N LEU A 93 5.17 2.86 -6.71
CA LEU A 93 5.53 1.46 -6.86
C LEU A 93 6.95 1.29 -7.43
N LYS A 94 7.34 2.12 -8.39
CA LYS A 94 8.71 2.14 -8.93
C LYS A 94 9.74 2.45 -7.84
N GLU A 95 9.46 3.44 -6.99
CA GLU A 95 10.34 3.80 -5.87
C GLU A 95 10.42 2.65 -4.84
N LEU A 96 9.30 2.00 -4.53
CA LEU A 96 9.29 0.83 -3.64
C LEU A 96 10.10 -0.34 -4.21
N ILE A 97 10.00 -0.61 -5.53
CA ILE A 97 10.79 -1.64 -6.21
C ILE A 97 12.29 -1.31 -6.10
N GLN A 98 12.66 -0.06 -6.34
CA GLN A 98 14.05 0.37 -6.23
C GLN A 98 14.57 0.24 -4.79
N GLN A 99 13.77 0.63 -3.81
CA GLN A 99 14.11 0.49 -2.40
C GLN A 99 14.23 -0.99 -1.99
N ALA A 100 13.37 -1.85 -2.48
CA ALA A 100 13.44 -3.29 -2.24
C ALA A 100 14.75 -3.90 -2.76
N LYS A 101 15.17 -3.51 -3.97
CA LYS A 101 16.47 -3.92 -4.55
C LYS A 101 17.64 -3.44 -3.70
N GLN A 102 17.61 -2.20 -3.21
CA GLN A 102 18.65 -1.67 -2.30
C GLN A 102 18.73 -2.44 -0.98
N GLN A 103 17.61 -3.01 -0.54
CA GLN A 103 17.54 -3.86 0.64
C GLN A 103 17.79 -5.34 0.36
N GLU A 104 18.25 -5.69 -0.85
CA GLU A 104 18.57 -7.04 -1.30
C GLU A 104 17.38 -8.01 -1.24
N LEU A 105 16.15 -7.48 -1.33
CA LEU A 105 14.97 -8.30 -1.48
C LEU A 105 14.91 -8.90 -2.89
N LYS A 106 14.34 -10.07 -3.01
CA LYS A 106 14.23 -10.82 -4.28
C LYS A 106 12.81 -10.97 -4.78
N LEU A 107 11.85 -10.75 -3.90
CA LEU A 107 10.45 -10.99 -4.20
C LEU A 107 9.58 -9.89 -3.60
N LEU A 108 8.71 -9.31 -4.41
CA LEU A 108 7.64 -8.45 -3.95
C LEU A 108 6.29 -9.12 -4.17
N LEU A 109 5.42 -8.96 -3.18
CA LEU A 109 4.06 -9.46 -3.16
C LEU A 109 3.07 -8.31 -3.08
N ALA A 110 1.91 -8.45 -3.68
CA ALA A 110 0.81 -7.51 -3.60
C ALA A 110 -0.52 -8.25 -3.56
N CYS A 111 -1.42 -7.84 -2.67
CA CYS A 111 -2.81 -8.30 -2.69
C CYS A 111 -3.69 -7.23 -3.31
N VAL A 112 -4.48 -7.59 -4.29
CA VAL A 112 -5.41 -6.68 -4.98
C VAL A 112 -6.77 -7.33 -5.14
N SER A 113 -7.84 -6.60 -4.83
CA SER A 113 -9.21 -7.10 -5.03
C SER A 113 -9.55 -7.17 -6.52
N THR A 114 -10.40 -8.11 -6.91
CA THR A 114 -10.89 -8.23 -8.28
C THR A 114 -11.63 -6.98 -8.77
N GLU A 115 -12.12 -6.16 -7.85
CA GLU A 115 -12.85 -4.91 -8.16
C GLU A 115 -11.92 -3.69 -8.26
N ASN A 116 -10.68 -3.77 -7.77
CA ASN A 116 -9.72 -2.68 -7.85
C ASN A 116 -8.88 -2.74 -9.12
N HIS A 117 -9.56 -2.58 -10.27
CA HIS A 117 -8.92 -2.63 -11.59
C HIS A 117 -7.80 -1.60 -11.77
N ALA A 118 -7.91 -0.44 -11.12
CA ALA A 118 -6.89 0.60 -11.20
C ALA A 118 -5.57 0.12 -10.58
N SER A 119 -5.63 -0.48 -9.39
CA SER A 119 -4.45 -1.04 -8.71
C SER A 119 -3.89 -2.24 -9.47
N ALA A 120 -4.74 -3.14 -9.97
CA ALA A 120 -4.32 -4.29 -10.78
C ALA A 120 -3.50 -3.84 -12.00
N ARG A 121 -3.97 -2.85 -12.75
CA ARG A 121 -3.25 -2.29 -13.90
C ARG A 121 -1.90 -1.67 -13.54
N VAL A 122 -1.81 -1.00 -12.39
CA VAL A 122 -0.55 -0.42 -11.91
C VAL A 122 0.47 -1.53 -11.62
N LEU A 123 0.04 -2.59 -10.93
CA LEU A 123 0.87 -3.76 -10.62
C LEU A 123 1.31 -4.48 -11.90
N GLU A 124 0.40 -4.78 -12.81
CA GLU A 124 0.70 -5.44 -14.09
C GLU A 124 1.71 -4.65 -14.92
N LYS A 125 1.53 -3.33 -15.05
CA LYS A 125 2.47 -2.46 -15.77
C LYS A 125 3.86 -2.42 -15.13
N ALA A 126 3.96 -2.64 -13.82
CA ALA A 126 5.24 -2.76 -13.11
C ALA A 126 5.87 -4.15 -13.23
N GLY A 127 5.20 -5.11 -13.88
CA GLY A 127 5.68 -6.46 -14.11
C GLY A 127 5.19 -7.51 -13.09
N PHE A 128 4.29 -7.14 -12.19
CA PHE A 128 3.67 -8.13 -11.30
C PHE A 128 2.80 -9.09 -12.08
N GLN A 129 2.86 -10.34 -11.70
CA GLN A 129 2.09 -11.44 -12.28
C GLN A 129 1.17 -12.05 -11.23
N PRO A 130 -0.03 -12.52 -11.60
CA PRO A 130 -0.90 -13.23 -10.69
C PRO A 130 -0.25 -14.55 -10.26
N MET A 131 -0.33 -14.86 -8.96
CA MET A 131 0.17 -16.09 -8.37
C MET A 131 -0.98 -17.02 -8.01
N GLU A 132 -1.94 -16.51 -7.25
CA GLU A 132 -3.09 -17.26 -6.81
C GLU A 132 -4.32 -16.36 -6.61
N THR A 133 -5.49 -16.97 -6.64
CA THR A 133 -6.74 -16.32 -6.28
C THR A 133 -6.98 -16.46 -4.79
N ILE A 134 -7.29 -15.36 -4.13
CA ILE A 134 -7.64 -15.32 -2.71
C ILE A 134 -9.15 -15.10 -2.59
N SER A 135 -9.85 -15.98 -1.89
CA SER A 135 -11.31 -15.90 -1.73
C SER A 135 -11.76 -14.67 -0.95
N ARG A 136 -10.88 -14.13 -0.08
CA ARG A 136 -11.14 -12.92 0.71
C ARG A 136 -9.85 -12.14 0.94
N VAL A 137 -9.63 -11.08 0.14
CA VAL A 137 -8.51 -10.15 0.32
C VAL A 137 -8.89 -8.96 1.20
N ALA A 138 -10.16 -8.61 1.27
CA ALA A 138 -10.68 -7.49 2.06
C ALA A 138 -12.18 -7.66 2.34
N ILE A 139 -12.68 -6.98 3.37
CA ILE A 139 -14.11 -6.76 3.58
C ILE A 139 -14.40 -5.30 3.28
N VAL A 140 -15.18 -5.03 2.25
CA VAL A 140 -15.54 -3.68 1.82
C VAL A 140 -17.06 -3.51 1.91
N GLN A 141 -17.50 -2.55 2.72
CA GLN A 141 -18.92 -2.29 2.96
C GLN A 141 -19.70 -3.56 3.39
N GLY A 142 -19.09 -4.36 4.27
CA GLY A 142 -19.68 -5.61 4.78
C GLY A 142 -19.62 -6.79 3.80
N ARG A 143 -19.08 -6.63 2.60
CA ARG A 143 -18.98 -7.67 1.58
C ARG A 143 -17.54 -8.16 1.45
N ALA A 144 -17.32 -9.46 1.55
CA ALA A 144 -16.03 -10.08 1.30
C ALA A 144 -15.69 -9.98 -0.20
N LEU A 145 -14.52 -9.41 -0.50
CA LEU A 145 -14.01 -9.32 -1.87
C LEU A 145 -12.94 -10.37 -2.10
N ALA A 146 -13.10 -11.11 -3.19
CA ALA A 146 -12.03 -11.95 -3.73
C ALA A 146 -10.94 -11.08 -4.36
N GLY A 147 -9.77 -11.64 -4.54
CA GLY A 147 -8.66 -10.94 -5.15
C GLY A 147 -7.57 -11.88 -5.63
N TYR A 148 -6.46 -11.27 -5.96
CA TYR A 148 -5.26 -11.95 -6.40
C TYR A 148 -4.09 -11.64 -5.47
N LEU A 149 -3.31 -12.66 -5.14
CA LEU A 149 -1.94 -12.49 -4.74
C LEU A 149 -1.12 -12.34 -6.02
N MET A 150 -0.41 -11.23 -6.14
CA MET A 150 0.47 -10.95 -7.27
C MET A 150 1.92 -10.91 -6.79
N TRP A 151 2.85 -11.25 -7.64
CA TRP A 151 4.27 -11.31 -7.33
C TRP A 151 5.13 -10.66 -8.40
N LEU A 152 6.28 -10.12 -7.98
CA LEU A 152 7.33 -9.60 -8.85
C LEU A 152 8.67 -10.12 -8.34
N LYS A 153 9.41 -10.81 -9.20
CA LYS A 153 10.82 -11.16 -8.96
C LYS A 153 11.69 -9.95 -9.28
N LEU A 154 12.57 -9.60 -8.34
CA LEU A 154 13.49 -8.46 -8.47
C LEU A 154 14.82 -8.81 -9.12
#